data_32cf1bd1dee215141351b7e4e7abcd18
#
_entry.id   32cf1bd1dee215141351b7e4e7abcd18
#
_cell.length_a   1.000
_cell.length_b   1.000
_cell.length_c   1.000
_cell.angle_alpha   90.00
_cell.angle_beta   90.00
_cell.angle_gamma   90.00
#
_symmetry.space_group_name_H-M   'P 1'
#
loop_
_entity.id
_entity.type
_entity.pdbx_description
1 polymer ?
#
loop_
_entity_poly.entity_id
_entity_poly.type
_entity_poly.pdbx_seq_one_letter_code
_entity_poly.pdbx_strand_id
1 'polypeptide(L)'
;MRYLKYLSALLIIALMLFQVTAAAYEGNGGSTSYTYDENGNDVSIPDAYTFKKSVDITDSEGVRASAPHGLVVSEETGKTYVVDTGNNRILVFSDDFSYEKALSEFKNGGETLQLNQPEGMFVYKNGDLLIADTQNNRIIKCNADGNVKQVIERPENMTGVSDSEVFLPVKLAVDSIGRIYVVARNINRGIIQLDSQGKFMGYIGSPQVQYDIMTIILRRFYTEAQQAKSEQFVPTEYNNICMDGEDFLWATISSLDAEDIENTIKSKDKSGSVTPVKKLNTMGTDVLKRNGFYAPMGDLEFDEEPSRIIGVSTSDNGVYSMLDQQNGHVFTYDDNGNLLFV
;
A
#
# COMPACT_ATOMS: atom_id res chain seq x y z
N MET A 1 48.12 31.21 -21.25
CA MET A 1 48.21 30.81 -19.83
C MET A 1 47.25 31.55 -18.87
N ARG A 2 46.80 32.76 -19.12
CA ARG A 2 45.85 33.46 -18.21
C ARG A 2 44.42 32.88 -18.25
N TYR A 3 43.91 32.47 -19.37
CA TYR A 3 42.54 31.91 -19.51
C TYR A 3 42.36 30.54 -18.85
N LEU A 4 43.41 29.72 -18.76
CA LEU A 4 43.35 28.40 -18.11
C LEU A 4 43.15 28.47 -16.59
N LYS A 5 43.66 29.54 -15.96
CA LYS A 5 43.48 29.80 -14.52
C LYS A 5 42.05 30.23 -14.16
N TYR A 6 41.39 30.97 -15.06
CA TYR A 6 39.99 31.37 -14.84
C TYR A 6 39.01 30.22 -15.10
N LEU A 7 39.33 29.31 -16.03
CA LEU A 7 38.53 28.14 -16.31
C LEU A 7 38.57 27.15 -15.14
N SER A 8 39.74 26.94 -14.52
CA SER A 8 39.85 26.09 -13.33
C SER A 8 39.18 26.68 -12.09
N ALA A 9 39.23 28.01 -11.91
CA ALA A 9 38.51 28.68 -10.81
C ALA A 9 37.00 28.61 -10.99
N LEU A 10 36.49 28.75 -12.24
CA LEU A 10 35.06 28.61 -12.53
C LEU A 10 34.57 27.19 -12.33
N LEU A 11 35.38 26.17 -12.67
CA LEU A 11 35.05 24.74 -12.45
C LEU A 11 35.01 24.40 -10.96
N ILE A 12 35.90 24.96 -10.14
CA ILE A 12 35.92 24.76 -8.69
C ILE A 12 34.71 25.47 -8.03
N ILE A 13 34.31 26.63 -8.49
CA ILE A 13 33.12 27.34 -8.00
C ILE A 13 31.84 26.57 -8.43
N ALA A 14 31.78 26.00 -9.63
CA ALA A 14 30.69 25.19 -10.09
C ALA A 14 30.60 23.85 -9.29
N LEU A 15 31.72 23.22 -8.92
CA LEU A 15 31.76 22.04 -8.06
C LEU A 15 31.38 22.34 -6.61
N MET A 16 31.64 23.57 -6.10
CA MET A 16 31.17 23.94 -4.76
C MET A 16 29.67 24.28 -4.70
N LEU A 17 29.04 24.60 -5.82
CA LEU A 17 27.62 24.87 -5.90
C LEU A 17 26.77 23.59 -6.02
N PHE A 18 27.40 22.43 -6.22
CA PHE A 18 26.74 21.11 -6.25
C PHE A 18 26.92 20.28 -4.97
N GLN A 19 27.35 20.90 -3.88
CA GLN A 19 27.05 20.31 -2.57
C GLN A 19 25.61 20.65 -2.23
N VAL A 20 24.66 19.90 -2.80
CA VAL A 20 23.37 19.72 -2.18
C VAL A 20 23.67 18.99 -0.88
N THR A 21 23.99 19.75 0.16
CA THR A 21 23.79 19.27 1.51
C THR A 21 22.31 18.90 1.56
N ALA A 22 22.01 17.63 1.76
CA ALA A 22 20.75 17.27 2.35
C ALA A 22 20.74 18.08 3.67
N ALA A 23 20.13 19.24 3.64
CA ALA A 23 19.82 19.98 4.84
C ALA A 23 18.93 19.01 5.62
N ALA A 24 19.44 18.47 6.72
CA ALA A 24 18.59 17.94 7.74
C ALA A 24 17.56 19.04 7.99
N TYR A 25 16.31 18.75 7.79
CA TYR A 25 15.22 19.67 8.10
C TYR A 25 15.27 19.90 9.63
N GLU A 26 16.01 20.94 10.04
CA GLU A 26 15.88 21.49 11.37
C GLU A 26 14.55 22.25 11.35
N GLY A 27 13.49 21.57 11.83
CA GLY A 27 12.18 22.13 11.99
C GLY A 27 12.26 23.41 12.83
N ASN A 28 12.16 24.53 12.16
CA ASN A 28 11.90 25.81 12.83
C ASN A 28 10.48 25.73 13.38
N GLY A 29 10.35 25.58 14.68
CA GLY A 29 9.28 25.68 15.67
C GLY A 29 7.84 26.12 15.31
N GLY A 30 7.35 25.84 14.11
CA GLY A 30 5.94 25.93 13.75
C GLY A 30 5.36 24.54 13.61
N SER A 31 4.19 24.28 14.18
CA SER A 31 3.44 23.09 13.91
C SER A 31 3.21 22.92 12.43
N THR A 32 3.55 21.77 11.85
CA THR A 32 3.26 21.41 10.48
C THR A 32 1.98 20.59 10.37
N SER A 33 1.44 20.15 11.52
CA SER A 33 0.19 19.39 11.56
C SER A 33 -1.03 20.30 11.47
N TYR A 34 -2.03 19.84 10.75
CA TYR A 34 -3.29 20.52 10.57
C TYR A 34 -4.47 19.54 10.54
N THR A 35 -5.67 20.06 10.67
CA THR A 35 -6.93 19.37 10.36
C THR A 35 -7.77 20.30 9.50
N TYR A 36 -8.92 19.86 9.01
CA TYR A 36 -9.84 20.70 8.24
C TYR A 36 -11.02 21.14 9.08
N ASP A 37 -11.44 22.42 8.90
CA ASP A 37 -12.72 22.89 9.41
C ASP A 37 -13.89 22.39 8.54
N GLU A 38 -15.12 22.75 8.89
CA GLU A 38 -16.34 22.37 8.16
C GLU A 38 -16.42 22.95 6.73
N ASN A 39 -15.57 23.90 6.39
CA ASN A 39 -15.48 24.54 5.08
C ASN A 39 -14.34 23.95 4.24
N GLY A 40 -13.49 23.11 4.82
CA GLY A 40 -12.32 22.52 4.16
C GLY A 40 -11.07 23.40 4.25
N ASN A 41 -11.05 24.40 5.14
CA ASN A 41 -9.85 25.20 5.34
C ASN A 41 -8.95 24.53 6.38
N ASP A 42 -7.65 24.66 6.19
CA ASP A 42 -6.63 24.18 7.12
C ASP A 42 -6.71 24.90 8.46
N VAL A 43 -6.72 24.13 9.52
CA VAL A 43 -6.64 24.61 10.89
C VAL A 43 -5.42 24.00 11.55
N SER A 44 -4.41 24.82 11.82
CA SER A 44 -3.19 24.38 12.49
C SER A 44 -3.50 23.80 13.86
N ILE A 45 -2.89 22.66 14.17
CA ILE A 45 -3.00 21.97 15.46
C ILE A 45 -1.59 21.65 15.96
N PRO A 46 -1.41 21.31 17.26
CA PRO A 46 -0.13 20.83 17.76
C PRO A 46 0.33 19.58 17.00
N ASP A 47 1.66 19.49 16.77
CA ASP A 47 2.25 18.34 16.08
C ASP A 47 1.88 17.02 16.78
N ALA A 48 1.24 16.12 16.02
CA ALA A 48 0.87 14.79 16.51
C ALA A 48 2.09 13.87 16.60
N TYR A 49 3.09 14.09 15.75
CA TYR A 49 4.33 13.34 15.71
C TYR A 49 5.53 14.28 15.85
N THR A 50 6.55 13.83 16.55
CA THR A 50 7.83 14.53 16.62
C THR A 50 8.91 13.69 15.95
N PHE A 51 9.71 14.32 15.11
CA PHE A 51 10.85 13.66 14.48
C PHE A 51 11.83 13.16 15.53
N LYS A 52 12.16 11.86 15.52
CA LYS A 52 13.14 11.27 16.43
C LYS A 52 14.49 11.06 15.77
N LYS A 53 14.50 10.36 14.63
CA LYS A 53 15.73 10.05 13.89
C LYS A 53 15.44 9.64 12.46
N SER A 54 16.45 9.78 11.61
CA SER A 54 16.52 9.15 10.29
C SER A 54 17.47 7.96 10.34
N VAL A 55 17.13 6.90 9.64
CA VAL A 55 17.93 5.67 9.58
C VAL A 55 18.19 5.32 8.13
N ASP A 56 19.48 5.15 7.78
CA ASP A 56 19.86 4.58 6.50
C ASP A 56 19.58 3.08 6.49
N ILE A 57 18.77 2.65 5.54
CA ILE A 57 18.45 1.22 5.40
C ILE A 57 19.61 0.53 4.68
N THR A 58 20.55 0.02 5.46
CA THR A 58 21.76 -0.67 4.99
C THR A 58 21.95 -1.98 5.72
N ASP A 59 22.64 -2.93 5.09
CA ASP A 59 23.09 -4.17 5.75
C ASP A 59 24.45 -3.99 6.47
N SER A 60 24.99 -5.09 7.03
CA SER A 60 26.30 -5.09 7.72
C SER A 60 27.48 -4.78 6.81
N GLU A 61 27.34 -4.93 5.49
CA GLU A 61 28.39 -4.65 4.49
C GLU A 61 28.26 -3.22 3.92
N GLY A 62 27.26 -2.46 4.37
CA GLY A 62 26.97 -1.11 3.89
C GLY A 62 26.19 -1.08 2.57
N VAL A 63 25.61 -2.20 2.14
CA VAL A 63 24.78 -2.23 0.93
C VAL A 63 23.41 -1.66 1.26
N ARG A 64 23.08 -0.53 0.63
CA ARG A 64 21.78 0.14 0.80
C ARG A 64 20.64 -0.64 0.18
N ALA A 65 19.46 -0.53 0.77
CA ALA A 65 18.24 -1.00 0.14
C ALA A 65 18.03 -0.33 -1.23
N SER A 66 17.55 -1.11 -2.19
CA SER A 66 17.28 -0.68 -3.56
C SER A 66 15.80 -0.88 -3.88
N ALA A 67 15.12 0.20 -4.26
CA ALA A 67 13.68 0.17 -4.58
C ALA A 67 12.85 -0.66 -3.57
N PRO A 68 12.86 -0.34 -2.26
CA PRO A 68 12.08 -1.09 -1.28
C PRO A 68 10.58 -0.87 -1.54
N HIS A 69 9.78 -1.95 -1.62
CA HIS A 69 8.33 -1.88 -1.86
C HIS A 69 7.46 -2.24 -0.65
N GLY A 70 8.06 -2.74 0.43
CA GLY A 70 7.33 -3.14 1.63
C GLY A 70 8.08 -2.79 2.91
N LEU A 71 7.34 -2.32 3.90
CA LEU A 71 7.77 -2.13 5.27
C LEU A 71 6.73 -2.78 6.18
N VAL A 72 7.17 -3.63 7.10
CA VAL A 72 6.30 -4.26 8.09
C VAL A 72 6.93 -4.14 9.46
N VAL A 73 6.19 -3.57 10.39
CA VAL A 73 6.54 -3.54 11.81
C VAL A 73 5.71 -4.61 12.51
N SER A 74 6.36 -5.49 13.26
CA SER A 74 5.70 -6.52 14.07
C SER A 74 5.95 -6.25 15.54
N GLU A 75 4.92 -5.85 16.24
CA GLU A 75 4.98 -5.61 17.69
C GLU A 75 5.27 -6.91 18.45
N GLU A 76 4.69 -8.04 18.01
CA GLU A 76 4.87 -9.33 18.66
C GLU A 76 6.32 -9.83 18.60
N THR A 77 7.04 -9.54 17.52
CA THR A 77 8.45 -9.95 17.38
C THR A 77 9.43 -8.85 17.79
N GLY A 78 8.96 -7.60 17.96
CA GLY A 78 9.81 -6.41 18.17
C GLY A 78 10.74 -6.15 16.97
N LYS A 79 10.29 -6.44 15.75
CA LYS A 79 11.14 -6.33 14.54
C LYS A 79 10.49 -5.52 13.45
N THR A 80 11.34 -4.84 12.71
CA THR A 80 10.99 -4.16 11.46
C THR A 80 11.59 -4.89 10.28
N TYR A 81 10.76 -5.18 9.30
CA TYR A 81 11.14 -5.88 8.07
C TYR A 81 11.03 -4.92 6.88
N VAL A 82 12.06 -4.90 6.04
CA VAL A 82 12.06 -4.13 4.78
C VAL A 82 12.18 -5.09 3.62
N VAL A 83 11.22 -5.03 2.71
CA VAL A 83 11.26 -5.78 1.45
C VAL A 83 12.15 -5.02 0.48
N ASP A 84 13.41 -5.43 0.39
CA ASP A 84 14.46 -4.82 -0.44
C ASP A 84 14.39 -5.41 -1.86
N THR A 85 13.38 -4.96 -2.60
CA THR A 85 12.94 -5.51 -3.88
C THR A 85 14.06 -5.56 -4.92
N GLY A 86 14.80 -4.45 -5.07
CA GLY A 86 15.86 -4.36 -6.06
C GLY A 86 17.08 -5.24 -5.74
N ASN A 87 17.27 -5.64 -4.48
CA ASN A 87 18.34 -6.54 -4.05
C ASN A 87 17.84 -7.97 -3.79
N ASN A 88 16.57 -8.28 -4.09
CA ASN A 88 15.98 -9.62 -3.95
C ASN A 88 16.11 -10.23 -2.54
N ARG A 89 15.88 -9.43 -1.50
CA ARG A 89 16.04 -9.84 -0.10
C ARG A 89 15.06 -9.17 0.85
N ILE A 90 14.97 -9.70 2.07
CA ILE A 90 14.29 -9.07 3.19
C ILE A 90 15.34 -8.65 4.21
N LEU A 91 15.37 -7.36 4.56
CA LEU A 91 16.21 -6.85 5.66
C LEU A 91 15.41 -6.89 6.96
N VAL A 92 16.05 -7.30 8.04
CA VAL A 92 15.47 -7.41 9.37
C VAL A 92 16.21 -6.48 10.31
N PHE A 93 15.45 -5.64 11.01
CA PHE A 93 15.93 -4.69 12.01
C PHE A 93 15.22 -4.96 13.34
N SER A 94 15.89 -4.65 14.45
CA SER A 94 15.29 -4.60 15.78
C SER A 94 14.33 -3.40 15.92
N ASP A 95 13.65 -3.28 17.05
CA ASP A 95 12.72 -2.19 17.39
C ASP A 95 13.39 -0.80 17.42
N ASP A 96 14.71 -0.76 17.69
CA ASP A 96 15.50 0.47 17.66
C ASP A 96 16.10 0.75 16.26
N PHE A 97 15.70 -0.01 15.24
CA PHE A 97 16.21 0.02 13.85
C PHE A 97 17.69 -0.33 13.69
N SER A 98 18.26 -1.13 14.61
CA SER A 98 19.57 -1.73 14.39
C SER A 98 19.45 -2.92 13.43
N TYR A 99 20.33 -3.00 12.44
CA TYR A 99 20.34 -4.10 11.49
C TYR A 99 20.65 -5.43 12.19
N GLU A 100 19.86 -6.46 11.93
CA GLU A 100 20.10 -7.81 12.47
C GLU A 100 20.60 -8.78 11.40
N LYS A 101 19.87 -8.89 10.29
CA LYS A 101 20.20 -9.82 9.20
C LYS A 101 19.49 -9.49 7.89
N ALA A 102 19.95 -10.12 6.81
CA ALA A 102 19.23 -10.21 5.54
C ALA A 102 18.80 -11.66 5.28
N LEU A 103 17.61 -11.84 4.73
CA LEU A 103 17.10 -13.11 4.22
C LEU A 103 17.09 -13.04 2.70
N SER A 104 18.03 -13.71 2.04
CA SER A 104 18.13 -13.80 0.57
C SER A 104 17.99 -15.25 0.08
N GLU A 105 18.19 -16.22 0.96
CA GLU A 105 18.12 -17.64 0.68
C GLU A 105 17.11 -18.33 1.59
N PHE A 106 16.28 -19.18 1.00
CA PHE A 106 15.19 -19.86 1.69
C PHE A 106 15.36 -21.38 1.52
N LYS A 107 15.49 -22.09 2.62
CA LYS A 107 15.76 -23.55 2.65
C LYS A 107 14.45 -24.31 2.51
N ASN A 108 14.29 -25.07 1.40
CA ASN A 108 13.13 -25.88 1.11
C ASN A 108 13.55 -27.35 0.98
N GLY A 109 13.60 -28.08 2.10
CA GLY A 109 14.14 -29.44 2.12
C GLY A 109 15.61 -29.47 1.72
N GLY A 110 15.92 -30.10 0.57
CA GLY A 110 17.29 -30.18 0.02
C GLY A 110 17.64 -29.07 -0.95
N GLU A 111 16.71 -28.15 -1.24
CA GLU A 111 16.88 -27.07 -2.21
C GLU A 111 16.99 -25.71 -1.52
N THR A 112 17.62 -24.75 -2.19
CA THR A 112 17.66 -23.35 -1.77
C THR A 112 16.88 -22.51 -2.79
N LEU A 113 15.85 -21.83 -2.32
CA LEU A 113 15.08 -20.88 -3.11
C LEU A 113 15.67 -19.49 -2.94
N GLN A 114 15.66 -18.70 -4.02
CA GLN A 114 16.00 -17.29 -4.02
C GLN A 114 14.78 -16.46 -4.41
N LEU A 115 14.67 -15.24 -3.88
CA LEU A 115 13.64 -14.29 -4.24
C LEU A 115 13.94 -13.63 -5.59
N ASN A 116 12.90 -13.18 -6.25
CA ASN A 116 13.01 -12.38 -7.45
C ASN A 116 12.01 -11.23 -7.39
N GLN A 117 12.52 -10.03 -7.14
CA GLN A 117 11.75 -8.80 -6.96
C GLN A 117 10.54 -8.99 -6.02
N PRO A 118 10.76 -9.37 -4.75
CA PRO A 118 9.68 -9.46 -3.78
C PRO A 118 9.08 -8.05 -3.55
N GLU A 119 7.74 -7.92 -3.42
CA GLU A 119 7.12 -6.61 -3.25
C GLU A 119 6.28 -6.45 -1.97
N GLY A 120 5.93 -7.55 -1.32
CA GLY A 120 5.15 -7.51 -0.10
C GLY A 120 5.45 -8.67 0.82
N MET A 121 5.07 -8.49 2.08
CA MET A 121 5.16 -9.55 3.07
C MET A 121 4.13 -9.34 4.18
N PHE A 122 3.88 -10.40 4.93
CA PHE A 122 3.13 -10.40 6.16
C PHE A 122 3.91 -11.18 7.23
N VAL A 123 3.82 -10.73 8.48
CA VAL A 123 4.45 -11.39 9.64
C VAL A 123 3.36 -11.96 10.53
N TYR A 124 3.40 -13.27 10.76
CA TYR A 124 2.48 -13.94 11.68
C TYR A 124 2.86 -13.68 13.15
N LYS A 125 1.90 -13.76 14.06
CA LYS A 125 2.14 -13.61 15.50
C LYS A 125 3.21 -14.56 16.07
N ASN A 126 3.39 -15.72 15.46
CA ASN A 126 4.43 -16.69 15.85
C ASN A 126 5.81 -16.39 15.21
N GLY A 127 5.96 -15.29 14.50
CA GLY A 127 7.18 -14.88 13.82
C GLY A 127 7.43 -15.54 12.45
N ASP A 128 6.49 -16.35 11.95
CA ASP A 128 6.57 -16.83 10.57
C ASP A 128 6.36 -15.68 9.59
N LEU A 129 6.96 -15.81 8.42
CA LEU A 129 6.89 -14.83 7.34
C LEU A 129 6.10 -15.40 6.17
N LEU A 130 5.28 -14.57 5.57
CA LEU A 130 4.64 -14.82 4.27
C LEU A 130 5.17 -13.77 3.30
N ILE A 131 5.80 -14.17 2.21
CA ILE A 131 6.53 -13.29 1.29
C ILE A 131 5.94 -13.42 -0.12
N ALA A 132 5.55 -12.30 -0.70
CA ALA A 132 5.16 -12.20 -2.11
C ALA A 132 6.44 -12.17 -2.97
N ASP A 133 6.81 -13.32 -3.51
CA ASP A 133 7.97 -13.49 -4.40
C ASP A 133 7.51 -13.23 -5.84
N THR A 134 7.30 -11.93 -6.13
CA THR A 134 6.47 -11.41 -7.21
C THR A 134 6.87 -11.95 -8.58
N GLN A 135 8.14 -11.79 -8.98
CA GLN A 135 8.62 -12.21 -10.29
C GLN A 135 8.86 -13.72 -10.42
N ASN A 136 8.84 -14.44 -9.30
CA ASN A 136 8.79 -15.90 -9.29
C ASN A 136 7.34 -16.44 -9.27
N ASN A 137 6.34 -15.56 -9.34
CA ASN A 137 4.90 -15.92 -9.45
C ASN A 137 4.39 -16.79 -8.31
N ARG A 138 4.92 -16.60 -7.09
CA ARG A 138 4.61 -17.43 -5.93
C ARG A 138 4.59 -16.63 -4.63
N ILE A 139 4.05 -17.27 -3.60
CA ILE A 139 4.14 -16.78 -2.22
C ILE A 139 4.91 -17.83 -1.41
N ILE A 140 5.86 -17.40 -0.61
CA ILE A 140 6.66 -18.28 0.26
C ILE A 140 6.25 -18.06 1.71
N LYS A 141 5.87 -19.12 2.41
CA LYS A 141 5.73 -19.14 3.86
C LYS A 141 6.96 -19.81 4.48
N CYS A 142 7.63 -19.13 5.39
CA CYS A 142 8.83 -19.62 6.06
C CYS A 142 8.86 -19.19 7.53
N ASN A 143 9.77 -19.78 8.31
CA ASN A 143 10.06 -19.25 9.64
C ASN A 143 11.03 -18.04 9.55
N ALA A 144 11.28 -17.41 10.70
CA ALA A 144 12.17 -16.25 10.81
C ALA A 144 13.62 -16.49 10.31
N ASP A 145 14.05 -17.74 10.15
CA ASP A 145 15.39 -18.13 9.68
C ASP A 145 15.41 -18.51 8.20
N GLY A 146 14.28 -18.35 7.48
CA GLY A 146 14.19 -18.66 6.07
C GLY A 146 13.96 -20.14 5.75
N ASN A 147 13.62 -21.00 6.75
CA ASN A 147 13.23 -22.37 6.46
C ASN A 147 11.78 -22.38 5.93
N VAL A 148 11.60 -22.83 4.70
CA VAL A 148 10.33 -22.86 3.99
C VAL A 148 9.40 -23.88 4.63
N LYS A 149 8.17 -23.46 4.89
CA LYS A 149 7.07 -24.30 5.39
C LYS A 149 6.08 -24.62 4.28
N GLN A 150 5.90 -23.69 3.35
CA GLN A 150 4.96 -23.83 2.24
C GLN A 150 5.36 -22.90 1.08
N VAL A 151 5.17 -23.38 -0.14
CA VAL A 151 5.21 -22.56 -1.36
C VAL A 151 3.79 -22.58 -1.95
N ILE A 152 3.23 -21.40 -2.19
CA ILE A 152 1.93 -21.22 -2.82
C ILE A 152 2.20 -20.67 -4.22
N GLU A 153 2.05 -21.52 -5.21
CA GLU A 153 2.11 -21.17 -6.63
C GLU A 153 0.82 -20.45 -7.05
N ARG A 154 0.71 -20.11 -8.33
CA ARG A 154 -0.54 -19.56 -8.87
C ARG A 154 -1.72 -20.47 -8.50
N PRO A 155 -2.77 -19.95 -7.84
CA PRO A 155 -3.92 -20.77 -7.46
C PRO A 155 -4.64 -21.33 -8.70
N GLU A 156 -5.09 -22.56 -8.60
CA GLU A 156 -5.91 -23.18 -9.64
C GLU A 156 -7.36 -22.66 -9.60
N ASN A 157 -8.06 -22.76 -10.72
CA ASN A 157 -9.50 -22.47 -10.84
C ASN A 157 -9.91 -21.06 -10.43
N MET A 158 -9.05 -20.06 -10.66
CA MET A 158 -9.38 -18.66 -10.42
C MET A 158 -10.47 -18.21 -11.41
N THR A 159 -11.67 -17.95 -10.90
CA THR A 159 -12.84 -17.61 -11.72
C THR A 159 -12.57 -16.35 -12.54
N GLY A 160 -12.72 -16.46 -13.86
CA GLY A 160 -12.63 -15.35 -14.80
C GLY A 160 -11.21 -14.83 -15.06
N VAL A 161 -10.19 -15.55 -14.62
CA VAL A 161 -8.77 -15.30 -14.95
C VAL A 161 -8.31 -16.42 -15.87
N SER A 162 -7.74 -16.06 -17.02
CA SER A 162 -7.19 -17.02 -17.97
C SER A 162 -6.02 -17.79 -17.35
N ASP A 163 -5.86 -19.07 -17.67
CA ASP A 163 -4.72 -19.86 -17.22
C ASP A 163 -3.37 -19.32 -17.74
N SER A 164 -3.41 -18.51 -18.79
CA SER A 164 -2.24 -17.82 -19.32
C SER A 164 -1.90 -16.51 -18.59
N GLU A 165 -2.78 -16.00 -17.72
CA GLU A 165 -2.49 -14.79 -16.94
C GLU A 165 -1.49 -15.09 -15.84
N VAL A 166 -0.47 -14.26 -15.75
CA VAL A 166 0.62 -14.42 -14.79
C VAL A 166 0.13 -14.01 -13.40
N PHE A 167 0.46 -14.80 -12.38
CA PHE A 167 0.18 -14.47 -10.98
C PHE A 167 1.35 -13.67 -10.39
N LEU A 168 1.17 -12.36 -10.22
CA LEU A 168 2.19 -11.46 -9.66
C LEU A 168 1.71 -10.94 -8.30
N PRO A 169 1.89 -11.70 -7.20
CA PRO A 169 1.46 -11.24 -5.87
C PRO A 169 2.32 -10.05 -5.44
N VAL A 170 1.68 -8.98 -4.93
CA VAL A 170 2.38 -7.74 -4.53
C VAL A 170 2.11 -7.32 -3.09
N LYS A 171 0.92 -7.59 -2.55
CA LYS A 171 0.59 -7.31 -1.15
C LYS A 171 -0.15 -8.48 -0.54
N LEU A 172 0.08 -8.69 0.76
CA LEU A 172 -0.42 -9.83 1.51
C LEU A 172 -1.00 -9.37 2.84
N ALA A 173 -2.13 -9.96 3.22
CA ALA A 173 -2.68 -9.88 4.56
C ALA A 173 -3.23 -11.25 4.97
N VAL A 174 -3.33 -11.52 6.27
CA VAL A 174 -3.84 -12.78 6.79
C VAL A 174 -4.77 -12.48 7.96
N ASP A 175 -5.93 -13.14 8.00
CA ASP A 175 -6.86 -13.02 9.12
C ASP A 175 -6.57 -14.02 10.25
N SER A 176 -7.35 -13.92 11.34
CA SER A 176 -7.16 -14.72 12.56
C SER A 176 -7.36 -16.22 12.35
N ILE A 177 -8.13 -16.64 11.32
CA ILE A 177 -8.35 -18.05 10.97
C ILE A 177 -7.40 -18.56 9.89
N GLY A 178 -6.48 -17.71 9.42
CA GLY A 178 -5.41 -18.09 8.50
C GLY A 178 -5.77 -17.99 7.01
N ARG A 179 -6.88 -17.32 6.64
CA ARG A 179 -7.14 -17.00 5.23
C ARG A 179 -6.16 -15.96 4.75
N ILE A 180 -5.67 -16.15 3.54
CA ILE A 180 -4.67 -15.26 2.93
C ILE A 180 -5.38 -14.38 1.91
N TYR A 181 -5.14 -13.08 2.00
CA TYR A 181 -5.63 -12.07 1.07
C TYR A 181 -4.46 -11.55 0.25
N VAL A 182 -4.62 -11.53 -1.07
CA VAL A 182 -3.54 -11.21 -2.01
C VAL A 182 -4.00 -10.15 -2.99
N VAL A 183 -3.28 -9.04 -3.06
CA VAL A 183 -3.31 -8.16 -4.23
C VAL A 183 -2.30 -8.70 -5.22
N ALA A 184 -2.74 -9.00 -6.44
CA ALA A 184 -1.86 -9.43 -7.52
C ALA A 184 -1.95 -8.46 -8.69
N ARG A 185 -0.80 -8.08 -9.24
CA ARG A 185 -0.73 -7.22 -10.43
C ARG A 185 -1.40 -7.94 -11.60
N ASN A 186 -2.09 -7.19 -12.44
CA ASN A 186 -2.85 -7.67 -13.61
C ASN A 186 -4.13 -8.49 -13.29
N ILE A 187 -4.47 -8.71 -12.02
CA ILE A 187 -5.72 -9.39 -11.64
C ILE A 187 -6.67 -8.37 -11.00
N ASN A 188 -7.37 -7.60 -11.84
CA ASN A 188 -8.22 -6.48 -11.42
C ASN A 188 -9.67 -6.91 -11.12
N ARG A 189 -9.85 -8.09 -10.50
CA ARG A 189 -11.18 -8.62 -10.14
C ARG A 189 -11.52 -8.44 -8.66
N GLY A 190 -10.69 -7.71 -7.94
CA GLY A 190 -10.74 -7.56 -6.50
C GLY A 190 -9.50 -8.20 -5.85
N ILE A 191 -9.55 -8.31 -4.54
CA ILE A 191 -8.50 -8.93 -3.73
C ILE A 191 -8.72 -10.44 -3.72
N ILE A 192 -7.72 -11.23 -4.08
CA ILE A 192 -7.79 -12.69 -4.11
C ILE A 192 -7.85 -13.20 -2.68
N GLN A 193 -8.79 -14.08 -2.39
CA GLN A 193 -8.91 -14.77 -1.12
C GLN A 193 -8.51 -16.24 -1.28
N LEU A 194 -7.57 -16.69 -0.46
CA LEU A 194 -7.09 -18.07 -0.40
C LEU A 194 -7.34 -18.65 1.00
N ASP A 195 -7.51 -19.96 1.09
CA ASP A 195 -7.44 -20.65 2.39
C ASP A 195 -5.98 -20.73 2.90
N SER A 196 -5.79 -21.28 4.09
CA SER A 196 -4.46 -21.41 4.71
C SER A 196 -3.51 -22.35 3.94
N GLN A 197 -4.03 -23.14 2.99
CA GLN A 197 -3.26 -24.03 2.13
C GLN A 197 -2.97 -23.39 0.75
N GLY A 198 -3.42 -22.13 0.53
CA GLY A 198 -3.22 -21.44 -0.74
C GLY A 198 -4.25 -21.78 -1.82
N LYS A 199 -5.33 -22.49 -1.49
CA LYS A 199 -6.41 -22.80 -2.43
C LYS A 199 -7.30 -21.58 -2.62
N PHE A 200 -7.65 -21.30 -3.86
CA PHE A 200 -8.54 -20.20 -4.22
C PHE A 200 -9.94 -20.37 -3.61
N MET A 201 -10.44 -19.35 -2.93
CA MET A 201 -11.77 -19.29 -2.35
C MET A 201 -12.68 -18.32 -3.10
N GLY A 202 -12.14 -17.24 -3.65
CA GLY A 202 -12.92 -16.20 -4.33
C GLY A 202 -12.19 -14.86 -4.39
N TYR A 203 -12.95 -13.81 -4.72
CA TYR A 203 -12.49 -12.43 -4.67
C TYR A 203 -13.30 -11.66 -3.64
N ILE A 204 -12.64 -10.75 -2.95
CA ILE A 204 -13.26 -9.82 -2.01
C ILE A 204 -13.10 -8.38 -2.51
N GLY A 205 -14.07 -7.50 -2.23
CA GLY A 205 -14.04 -6.11 -2.69
C GLY A 205 -14.18 -5.96 -4.21
N SER A 206 -14.63 -7.00 -4.91
CA SER A 206 -14.97 -6.90 -6.33
C SER A 206 -16.00 -5.81 -6.55
N PRO A 207 -15.87 -4.97 -7.59
CA PRO A 207 -16.91 -4.03 -7.94
C PRO A 207 -18.19 -4.80 -8.20
N GLN A 208 -19.19 -4.58 -7.36
CA GLN A 208 -20.53 -5.11 -7.64
C GLN A 208 -21.09 -4.25 -8.76
N VAL A 209 -21.25 -4.81 -9.95
CA VAL A 209 -22.04 -4.20 -10.99
C VAL A 209 -23.50 -4.23 -10.49
N GLN A 210 -23.93 -3.20 -9.80
CA GLN A 210 -25.35 -3.00 -9.52
C GLN A 210 -26.03 -2.72 -10.85
N TYR A 211 -26.55 -3.76 -11.48
CA TYR A 211 -27.47 -3.58 -12.58
C TYR A 211 -28.79 -3.07 -11.98
N ASP A 212 -29.05 -1.78 -12.14
CA ASP A 212 -30.41 -1.27 -11.98
C ASP A 212 -31.33 -2.11 -12.89
N ILE A 213 -32.47 -2.57 -12.35
CA ILE A 213 -33.45 -3.38 -13.09
C ILE A 213 -33.84 -2.71 -14.41
N MET A 214 -33.89 -1.37 -14.43
CA MET A 214 -34.15 -0.57 -15.62
C MET A 214 -33.04 -0.73 -16.66
N THR A 215 -31.76 -0.76 -16.24
CA THR A 215 -30.62 -1.01 -17.12
C THR A 215 -30.65 -2.42 -17.73
N ILE A 216 -31.08 -3.44 -16.97
CA ILE A 216 -31.25 -4.81 -17.47
C ILE A 216 -32.34 -4.87 -18.54
N ILE A 217 -33.43 -4.14 -18.33
CA ILE A 217 -34.55 -4.06 -19.30
C ILE A 217 -34.10 -3.31 -20.57
N LEU A 218 -33.39 -2.19 -20.41
CA LEU A 218 -32.90 -1.39 -21.53
C LEU A 218 -31.82 -2.12 -22.35
N ARG A 219 -30.98 -2.96 -21.74
CA ARG A 219 -29.98 -3.77 -22.45
C ARG A 219 -30.57 -4.67 -23.52
N ARG A 220 -31.82 -5.11 -23.41
CA ARG A 220 -32.50 -5.89 -24.45
C ARG A 220 -32.71 -5.09 -25.75
N PHE A 221 -32.63 -3.77 -25.69
CA PHE A 221 -32.78 -2.87 -26.82
C PHE A 221 -31.44 -2.30 -27.33
N TYR A 222 -30.31 -2.66 -26.69
CA TYR A 222 -29.00 -2.18 -27.12
C TYR A 222 -28.50 -2.96 -28.34
N THR A 223 -27.88 -2.24 -29.26
CA THR A 223 -27.11 -2.86 -30.34
C THR A 223 -25.85 -3.51 -29.80
N GLU A 224 -25.25 -4.47 -30.55
CA GLU A 224 -24.00 -5.14 -30.14
C GLU A 224 -22.87 -4.15 -29.78
N ALA A 225 -22.76 -3.03 -30.52
CA ALA A 225 -21.78 -1.98 -30.25
C ALA A 225 -22.08 -1.19 -28.96
N GLN A 226 -23.34 -1.08 -28.57
CA GLN A 226 -23.76 -0.45 -27.30
C GLN A 226 -23.62 -1.42 -26.14
N GLN A 227 -23.86 -2.72 -26.37
CA GLN A 227 -23.60 -3.76 -25.35
C GLN A 227 -22.10 -3.84 -25.02
N ALA A 228 -21.22 -3.83 -26.03
CA ALA A 228 -19.78 -3.82 -25.81
C ALA A 228 -19.27 -2.58 -25.03
N LYS A 229 -19.89 -1.41 -25.24
CA LYS A 229 -19.60 -0.20 -24.44
C LYS A 229 -20.18 -0.24 -23.01
N SER A 230 -21.28 -0.95 -22.79
CA SER A 230 -21.91 -1.07 -21.48
C SER A 230 -21.25 -2.10 -20.57
N GLU A 231 -20.36 -2.91 -21.12
CA GLU A 231 -19.54 -3.88 -20.40
C GLU A 231 -18.16 -3.31 -20.00
N GLN A 232 -17.96 -2.01 -20.07
CA GLN A 232 -16.79 -1.40 -19.44
C GLN A 232 -16.89 -1.56 -17.93
N PHE A 233 -16.42 -2.73 -17.49
CA PHE A 233 -16.00 -3.00 -16.14
C PHE A 233 -14.82 -2.04 -15.87
N VAL A 234 -15.00 -1.08 -14.98
CA VAL A 234 -13.88 -0.28 -14.48
C VAL A 234 -13.17 -1.15 -13.44
N PRO A 235 -12.00 -1.69 -13.76
CA PRO A 235 -11.29 -2.54 -12.81
C PRO A 235 -10.92 -1.70 -11.60
N THR A 236 -11.26 -2.13 -10.40
CA THR A 236 -10.75 -1.51 -9.18
C THR A 236 -9.35 -2.05 -8.93
N GLU A 237 -8.35 -1.20 -9.09
CA GLU A 237 -6.97 -1.55 -8.83
C GLU A 237 -6.63 -1.28 -7.37
N TYR A 238 -6.72 -2.32 -6.55
CA TYR A 238 -6.20 -2.26 -5.18
C TYR A 238 -4.66 -2.24 -5.22
N ASN A 239 -4.06 -1.34 -4.45
CA ASN A 239 -2.60 -1.19 -4.41
C ASN A 239 -1.99 -1.55 -3.05
N ASN A 240 -2.77 -1.52 -1.98
CA ASN A 240 -2.30 -1.96 -0.66
C ASN A 240 -3.44 -2.58 0.15
N ILE A 241 -3.09 -3.45 1.07
CA ILE A 241 -4.00 -4.07 2.04
C ILE A 241 -3.33 -4.25 3.39
N CYS A 242 -4.11 -4.13 4.46
CA CYS A 242 -3.74 -4.59 5.80
C CYS A 242 -4.94 -5.20 6.51
N MET A 243 -4.69 -5.99 7.54
CA MET A 243 -5.74 -6.60 8.38
C MET A 243 -5.72 -5.90 9.74
N ASP A 244 -6.90 -5.52 10.26
CA ASP A 244 -7.00 -5.02 11.62
C ASP A 244 -7.22 -6.16 12.64
N GLY A 245 -7.19 -5.81 13.94
CA GLY A 245 -7.36 -6.77 15.03
C GLY A 245 -8.75 -7.42 15.13
N GLU A 246 -9.73 -6.94 14.38
CA GLU A 246 -11.11 -7.44 14.29
C GLU A 246 -11.40 -8.23 13.01
N ASP A 247 -10.37 -8.58 12.23
CA ASP A 247 -10.45 -9.27 10.93
C ASP A 247 -11.17 -8.47 9.83
N PHE A 248 -11.18 -7.13 9.90
CA PHE A 248 -11.54 -6.33 8.75
C PHE A 248 -10.33 -6.11 7.84
N LEU A 249 -10.55 -6.30 6.54
CA LEU A 249 -9.53 -6.05 5.53
C LEU A 249 -9.61 -4.60 5.06
N TRP A 250 -8.58 -3.83 5.36
CA TRP A 250 -8.41 -2.49 4.85
C TRP A 250 -7.70 -2.53 3.51
N ALA A 251 -8.16 -1.73 2.58
CA ALA A 251 -7.61 -1.71 1.22
C ALA A 251 -7.57 -0.29 0.67
N THR A 252 -6.52 0.03 -0.08
CA THR A 252 -6.38 1.32 -0.76
C THR A 252 -6.47 1.17 -2.28
N ILE A 253 -6.93 2.25 -2.92
CA ILE A 253 -7.11 2.38 -4.36
C ILE A 253 -6.43 3.68 -4.78
N SER A 254 -5.46 3.60 -5.69
CA SER A 254 -4.73 4.77 -6.20
C SER A 254 -5.11 5.17 -7.63
N SER A 255 -5.95 4.39 -8.29
CA SER A 255 -6.37 4.59 -9.69
C SER A 255 -7.72 5.32 -9.80
N LEU A 256 -8.00 6.24 -8.86
CA LEU A 256 -9.20 7.06 -8.92
C LEU A 256 -9.01 8.22 -9.90
N ASP A 257 -10.09 8.55 -10.62
CA ASP A 257 -10.09 9.71 -11.50
C ASP A 257 -10.10 11.02 -10.68
N ALA A 258 -9.27 11.99 -11.08
CA ALA A 258 -9.14 13.26 -10.37
C ALA A 258 -10.47 14.04 -10.35
N GLU A 259 -11.24 14.02 -11.45
CA GLU A 259 -12.54 14.68 -11.53
C GLU A 259 -13.54 14.02 -10.58
N ASP A 260 -13.53 12.70 -10.43
CA ASP A 260 -14.39 11.97 -9.51
C ASP A 260 -14.04 12.30 -8.05
N ILE A 261 -12.76 12.40 -7.71
CA ILE A 261 -12.29 12.83 -6.38
C ILE A 261 -12.79 14.25 -6.10
N GLU A 262 -12.54 15.18 -7.00
CA GLU A 262 -12.94 16.58 -6.85
C GLU A 262 -14.46 16.72 -6.68
N ASN A 263 -15.25 16.02 -7.50
CA ASN A 263 -16.70 16.00 -7.40
C ASN A 263 -17.20 15.44 -6.06
N THR A 264 -16.56 14.37 -5.57
CA THR A 264 -16.85 13.75 -4.27
C THR A 264 -16.62 14.73 -3.13
N ILE A 265 -15.50 15.45 -3.14
CA ILE A 265 -15.17 16.45 -2.12
C ILE A 265 -16.14 17.64 -2.19
N LYS A 266 -16.36 18.22 -3.38
CA LYS A 266 -17.27 19.36 -3.57
C LYS A 266 -18.71 19.06 -3.18
N SER A 267 -19.20 17.87 -3.49
CA SER A 267 -20.55 17.43 -3.12
C SER A 267 -20.67 16.91 -1.69
N LYS A 268 -19.55 16.76 -0.97
CA LYS A 268 -19.46 16.11 0.35
C LYS A 268 -20.11 14.71 0.33
N ASP A 269 -19.91 13.97 -0.78
CA ASP A 269 -20.45 12.61 -0.91
C ASP A 269 -19.75 11.64 0.07
N LYS A 270 -20.55 10.95 0.86
CA LYS A 270 -20.13 10.00 1.87
C LYS A 270 -20.55 8.56 1.55
N SER A 271 -21.08 8.32 0.35
CA SER A 271 -21.57 7.01 -0.07
C SER A 271 -20.45 5.95 -0.15
N GLY A 272 -19.20 6.40 -0.36
CA GLY A 272 -18.06 5.51 -0.62
C GLY A 272 -18.05 4.94 -2.03
N SER A 273 -18.82 5.52 -2.96
CA SER A 273 -18.80 5.17 -4.38
C SER A 273 -17.43 5.47 -5.01
N VAL A 274 -16.89 6.66 -4.70
CA VAL A 274 -15.52 7.07 -5.00
C VAL A 274 -14.80 7.19 -3.65
N THR A 275 -13.80 6.36 -3.42
CA THR A 275 -13.06 6.37 -2.15
C THR A 275 -11.68 5.75 -2.32
N PRO A 276 -10.62 6.41 -1.82
CA PRO A 276 -9.26 5.86 -1.88
C PRO A 276 -9.02 4.77 -0.83
N VAL A 277 -9.90 4.61 0.16
CA VAL A 277 -9.77 3.62 1.22
C VAL A 277 -11.09 2.92 1.49
N LYS A 278 -11.03 1.61 1.73
CA LYS A 278 -12.17 0.75 2.13
C LYS A 278 -11.82 -0.07 3.37
N LYS A 279 -12.82 -0.29 4.23
CA LYS A 279 -12.79 -1.27 5.32
C LYS A 279 -13.76 -2.38 4.96
N LEU A 280 -13.25 -3.52 4.51
CA LEU A 280 -14.04 -4.63 4.00
C LEU A 280 -14.28 -5.68 5.10
N ASN A 281 -15.53 -6.07 5.28
CA ASN A 281 -15.85 -7.23 6.10
C ASN A 281 -15.55 -8.53 5.34
N THR A 282 -15.71 -9.68 5.97
CA THR A 282 -15.43 -11.01 5.39
C THR A 282 -16.29 -11.35 4.16
N MET A 283 -17.38 -10.61 3.91
CA MET A 283 -18.22 -10.74 2.72
C MET A 283 -17.84 -9.74 1.61
N GLY A 284 -16.84 -8.89 1.84
CA GLY A 284 -16.39 -7.88 0.89
C GLY A 284 -17.21 -6.60 0.86
N THR A 285 -18.10 -6.41 1.83
CA THR A 285 -18.86 -5.16 1.98
C THR A 285 -17.99 -4.12 2.65
N ASP A 286 -17.94 -2.91 2.07
CA ASP A 286 -17.30 -1.76 2.68
C ASP A 286 -18.15 -1.26 3.86
N VAL A 287 -17.56 -1.29 5.05
CA VAL A 287 -18.20 -0.88 6.31
C VAL A 287 -17.51 0.35 6.92
N LEU A 288 -16.63 1.00 6.18
CA LEU A 288 -15.96 2.21 6.64
C LEU A 288 -16.97 3.30 6.95
N LYS A 289 -16.93 3.80 8.18
CA LYS A 289 -17.76 4.94 8.58
C LYS A 289 -17.20 6.23 7.97
N ARG A 290 -18.07 7.08 7.45
CA ARG A 290 -17.75 8.35 6.81
C ARG A 290 -18.60 9.47 7.40
N ASN A 291 -18.57 9.59 8.74
CA ASN A 291 -19.42 10.53 9.50
C ASN A 291 -18.80 11.93 9.62
N GLY A 292 -17.50 12.09 9.32
CA GLY A 292 -16.81 13.39 9.31
C GLY A 292 -17.43 14.41 8.38
N PHE A 293 -16.97 15.66 8.39
CA PHE A 293 -17.45 16.70 7.45
C PHE A 293 -17.19 16.29 6.00
N TYR A 294 -16.03 15.69 5.74
CA TYR A 294 -15.63 15.14 4.45
C TYR A 294 -15.42 13.63 4.58
N ALA A 295 -15.62 12.90 3.50
CA ALA A 295 -15.19 11.51 3.42
C ALA A 295 -13.65 11.45 3.50
N PRO A 296 -13.06 10.33 3.97
CA PRO A 296 -11.60 10.15 3.98
C PRO A 296 -11.06 10.06 2.54
N MET A 297 -10.68 11.21 1.97
CA MET A 297 -10.23 11.36 0.58
C MET A 297 -8.74 11.70 0.46
N GLY A 298 -8.09 12.10 1.55
CA GLY A 298 -6.77 12.70 1.55
C GLY A 298 -6.86 14.22 1.55
N ASP A 299 -6.10 14.87 0.70
CA ASP A 299 -6.09 16.32 0.56
C ASP A 299 -7.40 16.84 -0.02
N LEU A 300 -7.86 17.99 0.47
CA LEU A 300 -9.08 18.65 0.00
C LEU A 300 -8.80 19.80 -0.95
N GLU A 301 -7.54 20.20 -1.12
CA GLU A 301 -7.14 21.25 -2.04
C GLU A 301 -7.07 20.74 -3.48
N PHE A 302 -7.55 21.57 -4.43
CA PHE A 302 -7.65 21.22 -5.85
C PHE A 302 -6.62 21.92 -6.73
N ASP A 303 -5.85 22.86 -6.16
CA ASP A 303 -4.83 23.62 -6.90
C ASP A 303 -3.56 22.80 -7.16
N GLU A 304 -3.45 21.65 -6.48
CA GLU A 304 -2.39 20.66 -6.63
C GLU A 304 -2.93 19.35 -7.24
N GLU A 305 -2.04 18.42 -7.52
CA GLU A 305 -2.44 17.08 -7.95
C GLU A 305 -3.23 16.37 -6.82
N PRO A 306 -4.33 15.67 -7.12
CA PRO A 306 -5.12 15.00 -6.09
C PRO A 306 -4.31 13.93 -5.36
N SER A 307 -4.67 13.68 -4.10
CA SER A 307 -4.02 12.67 -3.26
C SER A 307 -3.95 11.30 -3.94
N ARG A 308 -2.78 10.69 -3.88
CA ARG A 308 -2.53 9.32 -4.34
C ARG A 308 -2.27 8.41 -3.15
N ILE A 309 -3.33 7.81 -2.64
CA ILE A 309 -3.22 6.95 -1.45
C ILE A 309 -2.62 5.60 -1.82
N ILE A 310 -1.47 5.28 -1.21
CA ILE A 310 -0.71 4.05 -1.50
C ILE A 310 -0.58 3.11 -0.31
N GLY A 311 -1.02 3.52 0.87
CA GLY A 311 -0.93 2.70 2.07
C GLY A 311 -1.98 3.06 3.09
N VAL A 312 -2.37 2.08 3.89
CA VAL A 312 -3.21 2.23 5.06
C VAL A 312 -2.63 1.40 6.20
N SER A 313 -2.67 1.95 7.38
CA SER A 313 -2.30 1.28 8.63
C SER A 313 -3.37 1.55 9.68
N THR A 314 -3.60 0.61 10.56
CA THR A 314 -4.64 0.66 11.59
C THR A 314 -4.04 0.43 12.96
N SER A 315 -4.68 0.96 13.99
CA SER A 315 -4.37 0.70 15.40
C SER A 315 -5.56 0.05 16.12
N ASP A 316 -5.28 -0.60 17.25
CA ASP A 316 -6.30 -1.35 18.02
C ASP A 316 -7.45 -0.48 18.56
N ASN A 317 -7.27 0.84 18.60
CA ASN A 317 -8.30 1.79 19.04
C ASN A 317 -9.21 2.30 17.93
N GLY A 318 -9.12 1.73 16.72
CA GLY A 318 -9.93 2.10 15.56
C GLY A 318 -9.42 3.32 14.79
N VAL A 319 -8.30 3.91 15.20
CA VAL A 319 -7.62 4.97 14.43
C VAL A 319 -6.92 4.34 13.22
N TYR A 320 -7.00 4.99 12.08
CA TYR A 320 -6.29 4.55 10.88
C TYR A 320 -5.58 5.72 10.19
N SER A 321 -4.47 5.42 9.56
CA SER A 321 -3.65 6.39 8.83
C SER A 321 -3.54 6.00 7.37
N MET A 322 -3.63 6.97 6.48
CA MET A 322 -3.48 6.82 5.04
C MET A 322 -2.23 7.57 4.58
N LEU A 323 -1.39 6.89 3.80
CA LEU A 323 -0.19 7.49 3.21
C LEU A 323 -0.49 8.01 1.82
N ASP A 324 -0.34 9.31 1.64
CA ASP A 324 -0.39 9.99 0.36
C ASP A 324 1.03 10.11 -0.22
N GLN A 325 1.24 9.47 -1.36
CA GLN A 325 2.51 9.53 -2.08
C GLN A 325 2.70 10.85 -2.83
N GLN A 326 1.60 11.42 -3.32
CA GLN A 326 1.65 12.60 -4.18
C GLN A 326 2.15 13.82 -3.40
N ASN A 327 1.53 14.10 -2.26
CA ASN A 327 1.80 15.29 -1.47
C ASN A 327 2.73 15.00 -0.25
N GLY A 328 3.09 13.73 -0.03
CA GLY A 328 3.98 13.34 1.07
C GLY A 328 3.32 13.45 2.46
N HIS A 329 2.00 13.34 2.52
CA HIS A 329 1.20 13.50 3.73
C HIS A 329 0.80 12.15 4.35
N VAL A 330 0.55 12.15 5.65
CA VAL A 330 -0.08 11.05 6.38
C VAL A 330 -1.35 11.55 7.05
N PHE A 331 -2.49 11.21 6.47
CA PHE A 331 -3.80 11.56 7.01
C PHE A 331 -4.24 10.54 8.05
N THR A 332 -4.52 10.99 9.27
CA THR A 332 -4.95 10.12 10.37
C THR A 332 -6.39 10.42 10.77
N TYR A 333 -7.22 9.39 10.77
CA TYR A 333 -8.66 9.46 11.03
C TYR A 333 -9.05 8.60 12.24
N ASP A 334 -10.14 8.99 12.91
CA ASP A 334 -10.80 8.13 13.88
C ASP A 334 -11.70 7.07 13.20
N ASP A 335 -12.30 6.17 13.98
CA ASP A 335 -13.19 5.11 13.49
C ASP A 335 -14.51 5.62 12.89
N ASN A 336 -14.85 6.89 13.07
CA ASN A 336 -16.01 7.54 12.48
C ASN A 336 -15.71 8.25 11.15
N GLY A 337 -14.42 8.33 10.78
CA GLY A 337 -13.95 9.02 9.58
C GLY A 337 -13.75 10.52 9.79
N ASN A 338 -13.57 10.99 11.03
CA ASN A 338 -13.13 12.36 11.27
C ASN A 338 -11.62 12.45 11.14
N LEU A 339 -11.13 13.43 10.37
CA LEU A 339 -9.71 13.71 10.29
C LEU A 339 -9.22 14.26 11.64
N LEU A 340 -8.27 13.56 12.23
CA LEU A 340 -7.65 13.96 13.48
C LEU A 340 -6.48 14.91 13.23
N PHE A 341 -5.61 14.55 12.29
CA PHE A 341 -4.44 15.35 11.89
C PHE A 341 -3.82 14.84 10.57
N VAL A 342 -3.05 15.74 9.98
CA VAL A 342 -2.17 15.49 8.85
C VAL A 342 -0.73 15.75 9.29
#